data_2e482a56e852472e91d62fa4d603dec1
#
_entry.id   2e482a56e852472e91d62fa4d603dec1
#
_cell.length_a   1.000
_cell.length_b   1.000
_cell.length_c   1.000
_cell.angle_alpha   90.00
_cell.angle_beta   90.00
_cell.angle_gamma   90.00
#
_symmetry.space_group_name_H-M   'P 1'
#
loop_
_entity.id
_entity.type
_entity.pdbx_description
1 polymer ?
#
loop_
_entity_poly.entity_id
_entity_poly.type
_entity_poly.pdbx_seq_one_letter_code
_entity_poly.pdbx_strand_id
1 'polypeptide(L)'
;DEALAVLDQMGISYDVYQIQGEDKTGQKDALLAAVDLKTAANALFENPKGNASILPVLAILNTGKMDPITEQLMLTTVNNALPKETKTFTLADKNIPGSVYVKAGNDYSAAVGVVGERKAPTTVTVENTEMMEKMNNTKYPTYTVGTRVLLDTEGLKFPYYAKAALVMTPEKPTLFLALTSDVQRQYFMPIFTEAFKSIK
;
A
#
# COMPACT_ATOMS: atom_id res chain seq x y z
N ASP A 1 -6.42 -11.02 12.13
CA ASP A 1 -6.30 -9.92 11.16
C ASP A 1 -7.11 -10.20 9.90
N GLU A 2 -8.32 -9.61 9.83
CA GLU A 2 -9.29 -9.89 8.76
C GLU A 2 -8.77 -9.45 7.38
N ALA A 3 -8.00 -8.36 7.28
CA ALA A 3 -7.41 -7.91 6.02
C ALA A 3 -6.40 -8.93 5.47
N LEU A 4 -5.63 -9.55 6.32
CA LEU A 4 -4.69 -10.61 5.94
C LEU A 4 -5.43 -11.89 5.55
N ALA A 5 -6.54 -12.20 6.23
CA ALA A 5 -7.38 -13.33 5.87
C ALA A 5 -7.98 -13.21 4.45
N VAL A 6 -8.26 -11.99 3.98
CA VAL A 6 -8.71 -11.77 2.59
C VAL A 6 -7.60 -12.10 1.59
N LEU A 7 -6.36 -11.71 1.86
CA LEU A 7 -5.21 -12.07 1.01
C LEU A 7 -5.01 -13.59 0.96
N ASP A 8 -5.11 -14.25 2.11
CA ASP A 8 -5.03 -15.71 2.20
C ASP A 8 -6.13 -16.41 1.39
N GLN A 9 -7.39 -15.93 1.51
CA GLN A 9 -8.52 -16.46 0.74
C GLN A 9 -8.35 -16.28 -0.77
N MET A 10 -7.68 -15.21 -1.19
CA MET A 10 -7.36 -14.94 -2.59
C MET A 10 -6.13 -15.71 -3.08
N GLY A 11 -5.45 -16.48 -2.24
CA GLY A 11 -4.23 -17.21 -2.59
C GLY A 11 -3.02 -16.30 -2.84
N ILE A 12 -3.05 -15.08 -2.28
CA ILE A 12 -1.95 -14.11 -2.42
C ILE A 12 -0.89 -14.40 -1.36
N SER A 13 0.34 -14.64 -1.79
CA SER A 13 1.48 -14.83 -0.89
C SER A 13 2.04 -13.49 -0.44
N TYR A 14 2.22 -13.31 0.85
CA TYR A 14 2.73 -12.08 1.46
C TYR A 14 3.47 -12.35 2.77
N ASP A 15 4.34 -11.42 3.14
CA ASP A 15 4.96 -11.33 4.47
C ASP A 15 4.69 -9.94 5.04
N VAL A 16 4.49 -9.84 6.36
CA VAL A 16 4.27 -8.56 7.05
C VAL A 16 5.30 -8.41 8.16
N TYR A 17 5.96 -7.26 8.18
CA TYR A 17 6.97 -6.89 9.15
C TYR A 17 6.52 -5.63 9.90
N GLN A 18 6.62 -5.66 11.21
CA GLN A 18 6.54 -4.45 12.03
C GLN A 18 7.96 -3.89 12.17
N ILE A 19 8.12 -2.63 11.78
CA ILE A 19 9.39 -1.91 11.91
C ILE A 19 9.25 -0.98 13.10
N GLN A 20 10.13 -1.14 14.08
CA GLN A 20 10.17 -0.31 15.27
C GLN A 20 11.44 0.53 15.29
N GLY A 21 11.33 1.73 15.81
CA GLY A 21 12.46 2.63 16.01
C GLY A 21 12.20 3.57 17.19
N GLU A 22 13.20 4.33 17.54
CA GLU A 22 13.11 5.31 18.62
C GLU A 22 13.96 6.53 18.28
N ASP A 23 13.48 7.70 18.63
CA ASP A 23 14.24 8.94 18.62
C ASP A 23 13.93 9.75 19.90
N LYS A 24 14.47 10.96 19.98
CA LYS A 24 14.25 11.87 21.13
C LYS A 24 12.77 12.24 21.36
N THR A 25 11.89 11.96 20.42
CA THR A 25 10.43 12.22 20.54
C THR A 25 9.64 10.97 20.91
N GLY A 26 10.33 9.85 21.15
CA GLY A 26 9.74 8.59 21.61
C GLY A 26 9.76 7.46 20.59
N GLN A 27 9.05 6.41 20.92
CA GLN A 27 8.97 5.21 20.07
C GLN A 27 8.22 5.49 18.76
N LYS A 28 8.68 4.82 17.70
CA LYS A 28 8.15 4.90 16.34
C LYS A 28 7.83 3.52 15.84
N ASP A 29 6.77 3.41 15.06
CA ASP A 29 6.38 2.15 14.42
C ASP A 29 5.87 2.37 13.00
N ALA A 30 6.12 1.38 12.18
CA ALA A 30 5.63 1.29 10.80
C ALA A 30 5.37 -0.17 10.43
N LEU A 31 4.56 -0.36 9.40
CA LEU A 31 4.31 -1.67 8.81
C LEU A 31 4.95 -1.71 7.43
N LEU A 32 5.52 -2.87 7.10
CA LEU A 32 6.01 -3.18 5.77
C LEU A 32 5.43 -4.53 5.35
N ALA A 33 4.66 -4.56 4.29
CA ALA A 33 4.18 -5.79 3.67
C ALA A 33 4.98 -6.04 2.39
N ALA A 34 5.39 -7.29 2.19
CA ALA A 34 5.98 -7.78 0.94
C ALA A 34 4.99 -8.73 0.28
N VAL A 35 4.48 -8.37 -0.89
CA VAL A 35 3.46 -9.11 -1.62
C VAL A 35 4.09 -9.73 -2.87
N ASP A 36 3.92 -11.05 -3.04
CA ASP A 36 4.32 -11.74 -4.27
C ASP A 36 3.42 -11.32 -5.42
N LEU A 37 4.00 -10.64 -6.41
CA LEU A 37 3.26 -10.10 -7.54
C LEU A 37 2.67 -11.17 -8.47
N LYS A 38 3.30 -12.35 -8.56
CA LYS A 38 2.77 -13.45 -9.38
C LYS A 38 1.47 -14.00 -8.78
N THR A 39 1.46 -14.23 -7.47
CA THR A 39 0.23 -14.68 -6.80
C THR A 39 -0.85 -13.62 -6.78
N ALA A 40 -0.50 -12.36 -6.57
CA ALA A 40 -1.43 -11.24 -6.64
C ALA A 40 -2.02 -11.05 -8.05
N ALA A 41 -1.19 -11.15 -9.10
CA ALA A 41 -1.65 -11.08 -10.49
C ALA A 41 -2.61 -12.23 -10.81
N ASN A 42 -2.29 -13.46 -10.41
CA ASN A 42 -3.17 -14.62 -10.63
C ASN A 42 -4.54 -14.42 -9.97
N ALA A 43 -4.55 -13.99 -8.71
CA ALA A 43 -5.79 -13.71 -7.98
C ALA A 43 -6.67 -12.64 -8.68
N LEU A 44 -6.05 -11.60 -9.23
CA LEU A 44 -6.74 -10.55 -9.97
C LEU A 44 -7.21 -11.01 -11.36
N PHE A 45 -6.48 -11.89 -12.03
CA PHE A 45 -6.91 -12.51 -13.30
C PHE A 45 -8.11 -13.44 -13.10
N GLU A 46 -8.17 -14.16 -11.99
CA GLU A 46 -9.31 -15.01 -11.65
C GLU A 46 -10.56 -14.20 -11.30
N ASN A 47 -10.39 -12.97 -10.78
CA ASN A 47 -11.49 -12.10 -10.40
C ASN A 47 -11.34 -10.68 -11.00
N PRO A 48 -11.50 -10.49 -12.33
CA PRO A 48 -11.16 -9.25 -13.03
C PRO A 48 -12.12 -8.09 -12.79
N LYS A 49 -13.22 -8.27 -12.05
CA LYS A 49 -14.22 -7.22 -11.81
C LYS A 49 -13.61 -6.00 -11.13
N GLY A 50 -13.66 -4.87 -11.81
CA GLY A 50 -13.13 -3.59 -11.33
C GLY A 50 -11.66 -3.35 -11.58
N ASN A 51 -10.90 -4.33 -12.09
CA ASN A 51 -9.44 -4.26 -12.26
C ASN A 51 -9.00 -4.28 -13.73
N ALA A 52 -9.92 -4.19 -14.68
CA ALA A 52 -9.63 -4.35 -16.12
C ALA A 52 -8.56 -3.39 -16.64
N SER A 53 -8.46 -2.18 -16.09
CA SER A 53 -7.49 -1.17 -16.52
C SER A 53 -6.04 -1.48 -16.12
N ILE A 54 -5.83 -2.29 -15.08
CA ILE A 54 -4.48 -2.65 -14.60
C ILE A 54 -4.03 -4.04 -15.03
N LEU A 55 -4.94 -4.87 -15.56
CA LEU A 55 -4.61 -6.23 -16.01
C LEU A 55 -3.45 -6.27 -17.03
N PRO A 56 -3.36 -5.38 -18.04
CA PRO A 56 -2.23 -5.36 -18.97
C PRO A 56 -0.90 -5.12 -18.25
N VAL A 57 -0.89 -4.23 -17.25
CA VAL A 57 0.31 -3.96 -16.44
C VAL A 57 0.70 -5.18 -15.63
N LEU A 58 -0.25 -5.83 -14.97
CA LEU A 58 -0.01 -7.06 -14.20
C LEU A 58 0.52 -8.19 -15.09
N ALA A 59 0.01 -8.33 -16.31
CA ALA A 59 0.52 -9.31 -17.27
C ALA A 59 1.99 -9.08 -17.61
N ILE A 60 2.39 -7.83 -17.85
CA ILE A 60 3.76 -7.43 -18.08
C ILE A 60 4.63 -7.73 -16.86
N LEU A 61 4.19 -7.32 -15.68
CA LEU A 61 4.91 -7.53 -14.42
C LEU A 61 5.12 -9.02 -14.12
N ASN A 62 4.15 -9.85 -14.47
CA ASN A 62 4.24 -11.30 -14.26
C ASN A 62 5.34 -11.97 -15.12
N THR A 63 5.76 -11.36 -16.22
CA THR A 63 6.89 -11.88 -17.02
C THR A 63 8.25 -11.72 -16.35
N GLY A 64 8.36 -10.82 -15.35
CA GLY A 64 9.62 -10.46 -14.69
C GLY A 64 10.61 -9.71 -15.59
N LYS A 65 10.22 -9.37 -16.82
CA LYS A 65 11.06 -8.67 -17.79
C LYS A 65 10.67 -7.20 -17.88
N MET A 66 11.65 -6.33 -17.79
CA MET A 66 11.47 -4.89 -17.85
C MET A 66 12.45 -4.27 -18.86
N ASP A 67 12.09 -4.32 -20.14
CA ASP A 67 12.78 -3.57 -21.18
C ASP A 67 12.31 -2.10 -21.18
N PRO A 68 13.01 -1.18 -21.86
CA PRO A 68 12.67 0.24 -21.85
C PRO A 68 11.26 0.57 -22.35
N ILE A 69 10.74 -0.19 -23.32
CA ILE A 69 9.38 0.03 -23.87
C ILE A 69 8.34 -0.39 -22.85
N THR A 70 8.53 -1.56 -22.26
CA THR A 70 7.67 -2.10 -21.19
C THR A 70 7.68 -1.18 -19.98
N GLU A 71 8.86 -0.67 -19.58
CA GLU A 71 9.00 0.30 -18.49
C GLU A 71 8.17 1.57 -18.75
N GLN A 72 8.31 2.14 -19.93
CA GLN A 72 7.57 3.35 -20.31
C GLN A 72 6.05 3.11 -20.33
N LEU A 73 5.62 1.99 -20.88
CA LEU A 73 4.20 1.61 -20.90
C LEU A 73 3.64 1.46 -19.49
N MET A 74 4.35 0.76 -18.61
CA MET A 74 3.95 0.59 -17.21
C MET A 74 3.85 1.93 -16.50
N LEU A 75 4.90 2.76 -16.55
CA LEU A 75 4.91 4.06 -15.87
C LEU A 75 3.78 4.97 -16.39
N THR A 76 3.55 5.00 -17.69
CA THR A 76 2.48 5.79 -18.28
C THR A 76 1.11 5.30 -17.83
N THR A 77 0.88 3.99 -17.87
CA THR A 77 -0.42 3.39 -17.50
C THR A 77 -0.71 3.59 -16.01
N VAL A 78 0.26 3.33 -15.14
CA VAL A 78 0.08 3.51 -13.69
C VAL A 78 -0.13 4.99 -13.37
N ASN A 79 0.70 5.89 -13.89
CA ASN A 79 0.57 7.32 -13.60
C ASN A 79 -0.73 7.94 -14.13
N ASN A 80 -1.29 7.40 -15.21
CA ASN A 80 -2.61 7.81 -15.69
C ASN A 80 -3.75 7.29 -14.80
N ALA A 81 -3.56 6.15 -14.15
CA ALA A 81 -4.55 5.56 -13.25
C ALA A 81 -4.49 6.14 -11.82
N LEU A 82 -3.36 6.71 -11.41
CA LEU A 82 -3.22 7.31 -10.08
C LEU A 82 -4.12 8.54 -9.92
N PRO A 83 -4.72 8.73 -8.74
CA PRO A 83 -5.50 9.92 -8.44
C PRO A 83 -4.64 11.19 -8.56
N LYS A 84 -5.01 12.10 -9.44
CA LYS A 84 -4.35 13.42 -9.61
C LYS A 84 -4.88 14.46 -8.64
N GLU A 85 -6.07 14.21 -8.12
CA GLU A 85 -6.78 15.07 -7.17
C GLU A 85 -7.11 14.26 -5.93
N THR A 86 -7.44 14.96 -4.86
CA THR A 86 -7.95 14.33 -3.64
C THR A 86 -9.19 13.50 -3.94
N LYS A 87 -9.15 12.22 -3.56
CA LYS A 87 -10.24 11.29 -3.83
C LYS A 87 -10.66 10.58 -2.54
N THR A 88 -11.95 10.60 -2.28
CA THR A 88 -12.55 9.95 -1.10
C THR A 88 -13.36 8.74 -1.52
N PHE A 89 -13.18 7.64 -0.80
CA PHE A 89 -13.91 6.38 -0.97
C PHE A 89 -14.58 6.01 0.34
N THR A 90 -15.78 5.47 0.23
CA THR A 90 -16.41 4.75 1.35
C THR A 90 -15.98 3.29 1.30
N LEU A 91 -15.48 2.74 2.39
CA LEU A 91 -14.92 1.39 2.40
C LEU A 91 -15.94 0.31 2.06
N ALA A 92 -17.19 0.48 2.46
CA ALA A 92 -18.30 -0.42 2.11
C ALA A 92 -18.44 -0.63 0.58
N ASP A 93 -18.06 0.38 -0.21
CA ASP A 93 -18.18 0.35 -1.67
C ASP A 93 -17.03 -0.39 -2.37
N LYS A 94 -16.01 -0.82 -1.63
CA LYS A 94 -14.74 -1.36 -2.19
C LYS A 94 -14.47 -2.82 -1.89
N ASN A 95 -15.45 -3.55 -1.40
CA ASN A 95 -15.29 -4.95 -0.97
C ASN A 95 -14.15 -5.18 0.06
N ILE A 96 -13.68 -4.11 0.68
CA ILE A 96 -12.78 -4.21 1.82
C ILE A 96 -13.68 -4.38 3.04
N PRO A 97 -13.48 -5.41 3.86
CA PRO A 97 -14.28 -5.58 5.07
C PRO A 97 -14.22 -4.31 5.92
N GLY A 98 -15.32 -3.56 5.96
CA GLY A 98 -15.43 -2.32 6.76
C GLY A 98 -15.16 -2.55 8.24
N SER A 99 -15.40 -3.79 8.71
CA SER A 99 -15.08 -4.27 10.06
C SER A 99 -13.64 -4.03 10.51
N VAL A 100 -12.65 -4.16 9.62
CA VAL A 100 -11.23 -3.92 9.94
C VAL A 100 -11.00 -2.48 10.40
N TYR A 101 -11.61 -1.53 9.74
CA TYR A 101 -11.42 -0.11 10.03
C TYR A 101 -12.31 0.36 11.19
N VAL A 102 -13.49 -0.21 11.32
CA VAL A 102 -14.34 -0.04 12.51
C VAL A 102 -13.60 -0.53 13.74
N LYS A 103 -12.97 -1.70 13.66
CA LYS A 103 -12.15 -2.24 14.75
C LYS A 103 -10.99 -1.30 15.10
N ALA A 104 -10.24 -0.81 14.13
CA ALA A 104 -9.14 0.13 14.38
C ALA A 104 -9.63 1.43 15.03
N GLY A 105 -10.78 1.96 14.58
CA GLY A 105 -11.43 3.11 15.19
C GLY A 105 -11.88 2.85 16.64
N ASN A 106 -12.43 1.67 16.91
CA ASN A 106 -12.84 1.25 18.26
C ASN A 106 -11.63 1.07 19.17
N ASP A 107 -10.59 0.41 18.71
CA ASP A 107 -9.34 0.21 19.46
C ASP A 107 -8.70 1.55 19.83
N TYR A 108 -8.66 2.50 18.89
CA TYR A 108 -8.18 3.85 19.16
C TYR A 108 -9.08 4.59 20.16
N SER A 109 -10.40 4.52 19.98
CA SER A 109 -11.36 5.16 20.86
C SER A 109 -11.23 4.66 22.30
N ALA A 110 -11.04 3.36 22.46
CA ALA A 110 -10.78 2.77 23.78
C ALA A 110 -9.47 3.29 24.40
N ALA A 111 -8.40 3.39 23.60
CA ALA A 111 -7.10 3.88 24.05
C ALA A 111 -7.13 5.36 24.50
N VAL A 112 -7.98 6.20 23.88
CA VAL A 112 -8.13 7.62 24.24
C VAL A 112 -9.31 7.92 25.16
N GLY A 113 -10.00 6.87 25.65
CA GLY A 113 -11.11 7.01 26.61
C GLY A 113 -12.44 7.42 25.98
N VAL A 114 -12.60 7.30 24.66
CA VAL A 114 -13.89 7.50 24.00
C VAL A 114 -14.75 6.24 24.16
N VAL A 115 -15.90 6.38 24.78
CA VAL A 115 -16.83 5.27 25.03
C VAL A 115 -17.79 5.11 23.86
N GLY A 116 -17.94 3.88 23.38
CA GLY A 116 -18.94 3.50 22.40
C GLY A 116 -18.35 2.81 21.15
N GLU A 117 -19.15 1.95 20.57
CA GLU A 117 -18.80 1.25 19.35
C GLU A 117 -19.05 2.17 18.13
N ARG A 118 -18.09 2.24 17.22
CA ARG A 118 -18.25 3.03 16.01
C ARG A 118 -19.11 2.31 15.00
N LYS A 119 -20.04 3.02 14.43
CA LYS A 119 -21.05 2.44 13.54
C LYS A 119 -20.69 2.55 12.06
N ALA A 120 -19.47 2.88 11.66
CA ALA A 120 -19.14 3.06 10.22
C ALA A 120 -20.28 3.70 9.37
N PRO A 121 -20.04 4.30 8.21
CA PRO A 121 -18.93 3.95 7.32
C PRO A 121 -17.65 4.70 7.66
N THR A 122 -16.54 4.03 7.45
CA THR A 122 -15.24 4.67 7.42
C THR A 122 -14.99 5.17 6.01
N THR A 123 -14.54 6.41 5.86
CA THR A 123 -14.07 6.92 4.58
C THR A 123 -12.56 6.92 4.51
N VAL A 124 -12.03 6.67 3.32
CA VAL A 124 -10.61 6.75 3.00
C VAL A 124 -10.42 7.87 2.00
N THR A 125 -9.67 8.88 2.38
CA THR A 125 -9.28 9.96 1.47
C THR A 125 -7.83 9.78 1.08
N VAL A 126 -7.58 9.68 -0.22
CA VAL A 126 -6.24 9.63 -0.83
C VAL A 126 -5.92 11.01 -1.33
N GLU A 127 -4.81 11.57 -0.90
CA GLU A 127 -4.39 12.91 -1.26
C GLU A 127 -2.88 13.01 -1.45
N ASN A 128 -2.44 14.01 -2.20
CA ASN A 128 -1.02 14.25 -2.49
C ASN A 128 -0.32 12.99 -3.04
N THR A 129 -0.99 12.28 -3.98
CA THR A 129 -0.40 11.11 -4.62
C THR A 129 0.76 11.53 -5.50
N GLU A 130 1.92 10.95 -5.24
CA GLU A 130 3.13 11.14 -6.03
C GLU A 130 2.97 10.41 -7.37
N MET A 131 3.75 10.82 -8.37
CA MET A 131 3.91 10.00 -9.58
C MET A 131 4.78 8.79 -9.26
N MET A 132 4.50 7.66 -9.92
CA MET A 132 5.41 6.52 -9.88
C MET A 132 6.69 6.87 -10.64
N GLU A 133 7.81 6.69 -9.98
CA GLU A 133 9.14 6.98 -10.51
C GLU A 133 10.09 5.82 -10.31
N LYS A 134 11.06 5.71 -11.23
CA LYS A 134 12.14 4.74 -11.11
C LYS A 134 13.14 5.19 -10.07
N MET A 135 13.48 4.31 -9.15
CA MET A 135 14.50 4.54 -8.15
C MET A 135 15.90 4.32 -8.76
N ASN A 136 16.83 5.23 -8.46
CA ASN A 136 18.21 5.12 -8.90
C ASN A 136 19.05 4.26 -7.93
N ASN A 137 20.16 3.71 -8.43
CA ASN A 137 21.13 2.96 -7.64
C ASN A 137 20.55 1.69 -6.97
N THR A 138 19.66 1.01 -7.68
CA THR A 138 19.13 -0.29 -7.26
C THR A 138 19.72 -1.41 -8.13
N LYS A 139 19.87 -2.61 -7.56
CA LYS A 139 20.34 -3.79 -8.31
C LYS A 139 19.31 -4.24 -9.36
N TYR A 140 18.05 -4.20 -8.99
CA TYR A 140 16.93 -4.54 -9.87
C TYR A 140 16.08 -3.32 -10.16
N PRO A 141 15.41 -3.25 -11.33
CA PRO A 141 14.48 -2.16 -11.60
C PRO A 141 13.47 -2.01 -10.46
N THR A 142 13.44 -0.85 -9.85
CA THR A 142 12.60 -0.55 -8.69
C THR A 142 11.85 0.75 -8.94
N TYR A 143 10.55 0.72 -8.70
CA TYR A 143 9.66 1.85 -8.96
C TYR A 143 8.89 2.17 -7.68
N THR A 144 8.81 3.43 -7.32
CA THR A 144 8.15 3.86 -6.08
C THR A 144 7.05 4.87 -6.34
N VAL A 145 6.04 4.81 -5.51
CA VAL A 145 4.94 5.78 -5.45
C VAL A 145 4.52 5.97 -4.01
N GLY A 146 4.17 7.17 -3.62
CA GLY A 146 3.71 7.48 -2.28
C GLY A 146 2.42 8.28 -2.30
N THR A 147 1.65 8.17 -1.23
CA THR A 147 0.41 8.92 -1.05
C THR A 147 0.09 9.13 0.43
N ARG A 148 -0.53 10.25 0.73
CA ARG A 148 -1.13 10.47 2.03
C ARG A 148 -2.53 9.84 2.06
N VAL A 149 -2.82 9.13 3.13
CA VAL A 149 -4.11 8.45 3.32
C VAL A 149 -4.73 8.95 4.61
N LEU A 150 -5.93 9.49 4.51
CA LEU A 150 -6.70 9.92 5.66
C LEU A 150 -7.85 8.96 5.87
N LEU A 151 -7.84 8.25 7.00
CA LEU A 151 -8.96 7.45 7.45
C LEU A 151 -9.87 8.35 8.31
N ASP A 152 -11.15 8.41 8.00
CA ASP A 152 -12.14 9.14 8.79
C ASP A 152 -13.24 8.19 9.23
N THR A 153 -13.36 8.01 10.54
CA THR A 153 -14.41 7.22 11.16
C THR A 153 -15.17 8.11 12.13
N GLU A 154 -16.37 8.53 11.76
CA GLU A 154 -17.25 9.39 12.55
C GLU A 154 -16.55 10.67 13.04
N GLY A 155 -15.79 11.33 12.16
CA GLY A 155 -15.07 12.56 12.44
C GLY A 155 -13.71 12.39 13.13
N LEU A 156 -13.33 11.18 13.51
CA LEU A 156 -11.95 10.89 13.94
C LEU A 156 -11.09 10.60 12.72
N LYS A 157 -10.08 11.44 12.54
CA LYS A 157 -9.19 11.42 11.39
C LYS A 157 -7.84 10.85 11.76
N PHE A 158 -7.43 9.81 11.01
CA PHE A 158 -6.15 9.14 11.20
C PHE A 158 -5.29 9.37 9.93
N PRO A 159 -4.36 10.32 9.96
CA PRO A 159 -3.50 10.56 8.82
C PRO A 159 -2.34 9.55 8.79
N TYR A 160 -2.25 8.83 7.67
CA TYR A 160 -1.17 7.91 7.35
C TYR A 160 -0.43 8.36 6.10
N TYR A 161 0.79 7.86 5.95
CA TYR A 161 1.52 7.91 4.70
C TYR A 161 1.85 6.48 4.24
N ALA A 162 1.48 6.18 3.01
CA ALA A 162 1.74 4.90 2.37
C ALA A 162 2.78 5.08 1.26
N LYS A 163 3.78 4.21 1.23
CA LYS A 163 4.79 4.13 0.16
C LYS A 163 4.76 2.73 -0.43
N ALA A 164 4.57 2.64 -1.73
CA ALA A 164 4.69 1.39 -2.47
C ALA A 164 6.01 1.36 -3.23
N ALA A 165 6.64 0.19 -3.28
CA ALA A 165 7.81 -0.06 -4.12
C ALA A 165 7.64 -1.38 -4.88
N LEU A 166 7.69 -1.29 -6.20
CA LEU A 166 7.69 -2.44 -7.09
C LEU A 166 9.13 -2.81 -7.40
N VAL A 167 9.58 -3.99 -6.98
CA VAL A 167 10.92 -4.50 -7.22
C VAL A 167 10.86 -5.66 -8.21
N MET A 168 11.46 -5.46 -9.39
CA MET A 168 11.41 -6.41 -10.51
C MET A 168 12.60 -7.35 -10.49
N THR A 169 12.61 -8.28 -9.53
CA THR A 169 13.56 -9.39 -9.60
C THR A 169 13.10 -10.42 -10.65
N PRO A 170 14.01 -11.09 -11.38
CA PRO A 170 13.63 -12.03 -12.43
C PRO A 170 12.77 -13.20 -11.95
N GLU A 171 13.03 -13.67 -10.74
CA GLU A 171 12.36 -14.88 -10.21
C GLU A 171 11.10 -14.54 -9.43
N LYS A 172 11.13 -13.47 -8.64
CA LYS A 172 10.06 -13.12 -7.70
C LYS A 172 9.81 -11.61 -7.67
N PRO A 173 9.12 -11.04 -8.68
CA PRO A 173 8.73 -9.64 -8.62
C PRO A 173 7.86 -9.41 -7.38
N THR A 174 8.22 -8.40 -6.58
CA THR A 174 7.62 -8.16 -5.27
C THR A 174 7.12 -6.73 -5.17
N LEU A 175 5.90 -6.57 -4.66
CA LEU A 175 5.34 -5.28 -4.29
C LEU A 175 5.50 -5.10 -2.77
N PHE A 176 6.29 -4.10 -2.39
CA PHE A 176 6.39 -3.66 -1.00
C PHE A 176 5.38 -2.55 -0.74
N LEU A 177 4.67 -2.66 0.36
CA LEU A 177 3.73 -1.65 0.85
C LEU A 177 4.17 -1.23 2.25
N ALA A 178 4.66 -0.01 2.36
CA ALA A 178 5.08 0.57 3.64
C ALA A 178 4.01 1.54 4.14
N LEU A 179 3.65 1.45 5.40
CA LEU A 179 2.65 2.30 6.04
C LEU A 179 3.17 2.82 7.36
N THR A 180 3.07 4.12 7.57
CA THR A 180 3.36 4.78 8.84
C THR A 180 2.38 5.91 9.10
N SER A 181 2.26 6.38 10.35
CA SER A 181 1.51 7.61 10.60
C SER A 181 2.19 8.80 9.89
N ASP A 182 1.39 9.77 9.44
CA ASP A 182 1.91 10.92 8.68
C ASP A 182 2.93 11.75 9.51
N VAL A 183 2.75 11.80 10.82
CA VAL A 183 3.68 12.49 11.73
C VAL A 183 5.03 11.79 11.86
N GLN A 184 5.10 10.48 11.59
CA GLN A 184 6.35 9.70 11.64
C GLN A 184 7.00 9.53 10.25
N ARG A 185 6.39 10.07 9.21
CA ARG A 185 6.83 9.96 7.82
C ARG A 185 8.31 10.32 7.64
N GLN A 186 8.74 11.44 8.19
CA GLN A 186 10.13 11.90 8.03
C GLN A 186 11.15 10.94 8.65
N TYR A 187 10.78 10.24 9.70
CA TYR A 187 11.62 9.23 10.33
C TYR A 187 11.75 7.99 9.46
N PHE A 188 10.64 7.48 8.91
CA PHE A 188 10.63 6.21 8.20
C PHE A 188 11.00 6.29 6.72
N MET A 189 10.85 7.43 6.04
CA MET A 189 11.16 7.53 4.61
C MET A 189 12.59 7.13 4.24
N PRO A 190 13.62 7.59 4.94
CA PRO A 190 14.99 7.11 4.69
C PRO A 190 15.14 5.61 4.91
N ILE A 191 14.51 5.07 5.95
CA ILE A 191 14.56 3.64 6.29
C ILE A 191 13.92 2.80 5.19
N PHE A 192 12.74 3.18 4.70
CA PHE A 192 12.08 2.49 3.59
C PHE A 192 12.91 2.57 2.30
N THR A 193 13.48 3.73 2.00
CA THR A 193 14.33 3.92 0.82
C THR A 193 15.54 2.99 0.86
N GLU A 194 16.24 2.91 1.98
CA GLU A 194 17.38 2.00 2.14
C GLU A 194 16.96 0.53 2.13
N ALA A 195 15.82 0.20 2.72
CA ALA A 195 15.27 -1.15 2.64
C ALA A 195 15.00 -1.57 1.18
N PHE A 196 14.37 -0.72 0.38
CA PHE A 196 14.12 -1.01 -1.04
C PHE A 196 15.40 -1.14 -1.88
N LYS A 197 16.44 -0.35 -1.58
CA LYS A 197 17.76 -0.45 -2.24
C LYS A 197 18.54 -1.68 -1.84
N SER A 198 18.30 -2.22 -0.64
CA SER A 198 19.06 -3.35 -0.09
C SER A 198 18.70 -4.70 -0.69
N ILE A 199 17.65 -4.78 -1.51
CA ILE A 199 17.18 -6.02 -2.12
C ILE A 199 18.20 -6.51 -3.14
N LYS A 200 18.72 -7.73 -2.92
CA LYS A 200 19.83 -8.34 -3.67
C LYS A 200 19.36 -9.53 -4.50
#